data_f63159b1332e720beec614d49b60914c
#
_entry.id   f63159b1332e720beec614d49b60914c
#
_cell.length_a   1.000
_cell.length_b   1.000
_cell.length_c   1.000
_cell.angle_alpha   90.00
_cell.angle_beta   90.00
_cell.angle_gamma   90.00
#
_symmetry.space_group_name_H-M   'P 1'
#
loop_
_entity.id
_entity.type
_entity.pdbx_description
1 polymer ?
#
loop_
_entity_poly.entity_id
_entity_poly.type
_entity_poly.pdbx_seq_one_letter_code
_entity_poly.pdbx_strand_id
1 'polypeptide(L)'
;SATPFNPSLTPTLSPEVAAAVPTSRGPAAGVNQFHESAVAQVAGAVHYIDDLPEVRGTLYAAPILSTHAHGKLLGVDSTAARAMPGVVDVVLAEDIPGDPMLAAFAGDEPVFALDTVQFVGQVVGVVLAKTVMQARHAARKVQLKIEPLPAILSVQESIRAQSFVLPPVNVRRGDADAALKSAPH
;
A
#
# COMPACT_ATOMS: atom_id res chain seq x y z
N SER A 1 19.39 -16.48 -11.34
CA SER A 1 18.41 -17.57 -11.33
C SER A 1 17.71 -17.55 -9.98
N ALA A 2 16.44 -17.17 -9.99
CA ALA A 2 15.61 -17.16 -8.78
C ALA A 2 15.42 -18.60 -8.29
N THR A 3 15.71 -18.84 -7.02
CA THR A 3 15.42 -20.11 -6.36
C THR A 3 13.90 -20.27 -6.28
N PRO A 4 13.30 -21.38 -6.72
CA PRO A 4 11.87 -21.56 -6.68
C PRO A 4 11.37 -21.55 -5.23
N PHE A 5 10.19 -20.97 -5.04
CA PHE A 5 9.41 -21.01 -3.80
C PHE A 5 9.32 -22.46 -3.28
N ASN A 6 9.75 -22.70 -2.06
CA ASN A 6 9.67 -24.01 -1.41
C ASN A 6 8.33 -24.15 -0.68
N PRO A 7 7.36 -24.92 -1.18
CA PRO A 7 6.06 -25.10 -0.54
C PRO A 7 6.08 -25.92 0.75
N SER A 8 7.24 -26.44 1.17
CA SER A 8 7.37 -27.19 2.42
C SER A 8 7.42 -26.34 3.70
N LEU A 9 7.24 -25.02 3.60
CA LEU A 9 7.08 -24.10 4.73
C LEU A 9 5.60 -23.87 5.12
N THR A 10 4.67 -24.64 4.60
CA THR A 10 3.28 -24.63 5.09
C THR A 10 3.29 -25.14 6.53
N PRO A 11 2.90 -24.34 7.53
CA PRO A 11 2.82 -24.82 8.91
C PRO A 11 1.82 -25.95 8.96
N THR A 12 2.32 -27.15 9.24
CA THR A 12 1.47 -28.32 9.44
C THR A 12 0.85 -28.15 10.82
N LEU A 13 -0.45 -27.96 10.89
CA LEU A 13 -1.19 -28.01 12.15
C LEU A 13 -0.89 -29.38 12.82
N SER A 14 -0.71 -29.40 14.15
CA SER A 14 -0.58 -30.66 14.86
C SER A 14 -1.81 -31.53 14.58
N PRO A 15 -1.67 -32.88 14.56
CA PRO A 15 -2.81 -33.77 14.27
C PRO A 15 -4.03 -33.50 15.15
N GLU A 16 -3.84 -33.10 16.39
CA GLU A 16 -4.92 -32.74 17.33
C GLU A 16 -5.67 -31.47 16.91
N VAL A 17 -4.94 -30.44 16.47
CA VAL A 17 -5.54 -29.18 15.99
C VAL A 17 -6.25 -29.40 14.64
N ALA A 18 -5.69 -30.20 13.76
CA ALA A 18 -6.31 -30.56 12.48
C ALA A 18 -7.60 -31.39 12.67
N ALA A 19 -7.67 -32.26 13.68
CA ALA A 19 -8.84 -33.05 14.02
C ALA A 19 -9.98 -32.23 14.64
N ALA A 20 -9.68 -31.05 15.22
CA ALA A 20 -10.68 -30.17 15.82
C ALA A 20 -11.41 -29.27 14.78
N VAL A 21 -10.94 -29.24 13.52
CA VAL A 21 -11.60 -28.46 12.46
C VAL A 21 -12.80 -29.26 11.93
N PRO A 22 -14.05 -28.76 12.07
CA PRO A 22 -15.22 -29.46 11.56
C PRO A 22 -15.14 -29.59 10.04
N THR A 23 -15.16 -30.82 9.54
CA THR A 23 -15.11 -31.13 8.09
C THR A 23 -16.50 -31.21 7.45
N SER A 24 -17.56 -30.80 8.14
CA SER A 24 -18.93 -30.91 7.63
C SER A 24 -19.22 -29.90 6.53
N ARG A 25 -19.42 -30.36 5.32
CA ARG A 25 -19.97 -29.61 4.18
C ARG A 25 -21.50 -29.49 4.29
N GLY A 26 -22.00 -28.89 5.37
CA GLY A 26 -23.41 -28.52 5.50
C GLY A 26 -23.71 -27.15 4.90
N PRO A 27 -25.00 -26.72 4.82
CA PRO A 27 -25.34 -25.38 4.41
C PRO A 27 -24.71 -24.39 5.37
N ALA A 28 -23.92 -23.42 4.85
CA ALA A 28 -23.16 -22.47 5.66
C ALA A 28 -24.08 -21.38 6.26
N ALA A 29 -25.23 -21.12 5.64
CA ALA A 29 -26.18 -20.11 6.10
C ALA A 29 -26.95 -20.57 7.33
N GLY A 30 -26.96 -19.75 8.40
CA GLY A 30 -27.69 -20.02 9.63
C GLY A 30 -27.02 -21.02 10.59
N VAL A 31 -25.78 -21.42 10.33
CA VAL A 31 -24.99 -22.31 11.19
C VAL A 31 -23.81 -21.57 11.76
N ASN A 32 -23.54 -21.76 13.07
CA ASN A 32 -22.33 -21.23 13.68
C ASN A 32 -21.11 -21.95 13.09
N GLN A 33 -20.32 -21.21 12.33
CA GLN A 33 -19.05 -21.68 11.79
C GLN A 33 -17.90 -21.02 12.54
N PHE A 34 -16.91 -21.79 12.95
CA PHE A 34 -15.68 -21.21 13.47
C PHE A 34 -14.93 -20.54 12.31
N HIS A 35 -14.33 -19.38 12.61
CA HIS A 35 -13.39 -18.78 11.67
C HIS A 35 -12.25 -19.77 11.40
N GLU A 36 -11.81 -19.88 10.16
CA GLU A 36 -10.81 -20.86 9.71
C GLU A 36 -9.52 -20.89 10.54
N SER A 37 -9.09 -19.71 11.01
CA SER A 37 -7.88 -19.57 11.83
C SER A 37 -8.14 -19.54 13.34
N ALA A 38 -9.40 -19.57 13.80
CA ALA A 38 -9.74 -19.37 15.21
C ALA A 38 -9.06 -20.37 16.14
N VAL A 39 -9.08 -21.65 15.78
CA VAL A 39 -8.47 -22.74 16.57
C VAL A 39 -6.97 -22.56 16.67
N ALA A 40 -6.32 -22.22 15.57
CA ALA A 40 -4.88 -22.01 15.54
C ALA A 40 -4.48 -20.75 16.33
N GLN A 41 -5.31 -19.68 16.30
CA GLN A 41 -5.05 -18.46 17.07
C GLN A 41 -5.13 -18.70 18.57
N VAL A 42 -6.19 -19.34 19.07
CA VAL A 42 -6.32 -19.62 20.52
C VAL A 42 -5.32 -20.65 21.03
N ALA A 43 -4.81 -21.51 20.14
CA ALA A 43 -3.76 -22.47 20.47
C ALA A 43 -2.33 -21.88 20.39
N GLY A 44 -2.18 -20.63 19.96
CA GLY A 44 -0.88 -20.00 19.72
C GLY A 44 -0.08 -20.64 18.58
N ALA A 45 -0.78 -21.31 17.64
CA ALA A 45 -0.17 -22.03 16.51
C ALA A 45 -0.20 -21.25 15.19
N VAL A 46 -0.77 -20.03 15.19
CA VAL A 46 -0.74 -19.16 14.01
C VAL A 46 0.65 -18.54 13.90
N HIS A 47 1.21 -18.61 12.70
CA HIS A 47 2.41 -17.87 12.34
C HIS A 47 2.03 -16.64 11.56
N TYR A 48 2.45 -15.48 12.06
CA TYR A 48 2.42 -14.23 11.29
C TYR A 48 3.68 -14.14 10.44
N ILE A 49 3.71 -13.20 9.50
CA ILE A 49 4.85 -13.07 8.58
C ILE A 49 6.16 -12.79 9.33
N ASP A 50 6.08 -12.07 10.44
CA ASP A 50 7.24 -11.75 11.28
C ASP A 50 7.78 -12.96 12.09
N ASP A 51 6.98 -14.04 12.21
CA ASP A 51 7.40 -15.29 12.85
C ASP A 51 8.13 -16.23 11.87
N LEU A 52 8.07 -15.92 10.58
CA LEU A 52 8.72 -16.74 9.56
C LEU A 52 10.21 -16.40 9.46
N PRO A 53 11.09 -17.42 9.36
CA PRO A 53 12.52 -17.17 9.16
C PRO A 53 12.75 -16.41 7.85
N GLU A 54 13.55 -15.36 7.91
CA GLU A 54 13.92 -14.61 6.73
C GLU A 54 14.67 -15.49 5.71
N VAL A 55 14.33 -15.33 4.45
CA VAL A 55 15.02 -16.02 3.36
C VAL A 55 16.44 -15.46 3.25
N ARG A 56 17.41 -16.35 3.12
CA ARG A 56 18.82 -15.93 2.97
C ARG A 56 18.99 -14.98 1.78
N GLY A 57 19.54 -13.80 2.03
CA GLY A 57 19.77 -12.79 1.01
C GLY A 57 18.60 -11.82 0.83
N THR A 58 17.61 -11.84 1.72
CA THR A 58 16.55 -10.82 1.77
C THR A 58 17.14 -9.43 1.86
N LEU A 59 16.60 -8.51 1.06
CA LEU A 59 16.91 -7.09 1.12
C LEU A 59 15.77 -6.34 1.80
N TYR A 60 16.13 -5.26 2.47
CA TYR A 60 15.17 -4.39 3.13
C TYR A 60 14.91 -3.16 2.30
N ALA A 61 13.65 -2.83 2.11
CA ALA A 61 13.21 -1.64 1.40
C ALA A 61 12.87 -0.52 2.37
N ALA A 62 13.34 0.70 2.11
CA ALA A 62 12.92 1.90 2.81
C ALA A 62 12.36 2.92 1.82
N PRO A 63 11.16 3.47 2.04
CA PRO A 63 10.55 4.41 1.13
C PRO A 63 11.27 5.76 1.13
N ILE A 64 11.34 6.37 -0.05
CA ILE A 64 11.74 7.75 -0.29
C ILE A 64 10.46 8.58 -0.28
N LEU A 65 10.30 9.45 0.70
CA LEU A 65 9.05 10.16 0.97
C LEU A 65 9.13 11.62 0.55
N SER A 66 8.06 12.12 -0.06
CA SER A 66 7.89 13.56 -0.32
C SER A 66 7.79 14.35 0.98
N THR A 67 8.46 15.50 1.03
CA THR A 67 8.33 16.48 2.10
C THR A 67 7.37 17.62 1.76
N HIS A 68 6.82 17.63 0.55
CA HIS A 68 5.91 18.64 0.04
C HIS A 68 4.48 18.13 -0.02
N ALA A 69 3.54 18.98 0.34
CA ALA A 69 2.10 18.67 0.29
C ALA A 69 1.56 18.67 -1.15
N HIS A 70 2.14 19.49 -2.03
CA HIS A 70 1.81 19.52 -3.45
C HIS A 70 2.98 20.13 -4.23
N GLY A 71 3.35 19.52 -5.34
CA GLY A 71 4.45 20.01 -6.17
C GLY A 71 4.73 19.17 -7.39
N LYS A 72 5.41 19.75 -8.37
CA LYS A 72 5.92 19.01 -9.52
C LYS A 72 7.24 18.33 -9.14
N LEU A 73 7.33 17.04 -9.40
CA LEU A 73 8.56 16.26 -9.23
C LEU A 73 9.42 16.43 -10.47
N LEU A 74 10.46 17.26 -10.35
CA LEU A 74 11.37 17.57 -11.47
C LEU A 74 12.54 16.60 -11.58
N GLY A 75 12.79 15.79 -10.56
CA GLY A 75 13.84 14.78 -10.56
C GLY A 75 14.16 14.24 -9.19
N VAL A 76 14.89 13.13 -9.18
CA VAL A 76 15.36 12.41 -8.00
C VAL A 76 16.86 12.20 -8.11
N ASP A 77 17.64 12.78 -7.19
CA ASP A 77 19.07 12.49 -7.09
C ASP A 77 19.34 11.44 -6.02
N SER A 78 19.61 10.23 -6.43
CA SER A 78 19.93 9.08 -5.58
C SER A 78 21.44 8.81 -5.45
N THR A 79 22.30 9.64 -6.03
CA THR A 79 23.75 9.41 -6.11
C THR A 79 24.37 9.17 -4.73
N ALA A 80 24.07 10.02 -3.77
CA ALA A 80 24.59 9.90 -2.40
C ALA A 80 24.07 8.64 -1.69
N ALA A 81 22.82 8.25 -1.94
CA ALA A 81 22.22 7.04 -1.37
C ALA A 81 22.85 5.78 -1.95
N ARG A 82 23.04 5.72 -3.27
CA ARG A 82 23.69 4.59 -3.97
C ARG A 82 25.14 4.36 -3.53
N ALA A 83 25.84 5.42 -3.13
CA ALA A 83 27.22 5.32 -2.65
C ALA A 83 27.34 4.82 -1.20
N MET A 84 26.25 4.68 -0.46
CA MET A 84 26.29 4.25 0.95
C MET A 84 26.58 2.75 1.09
N PRO A 85 27.38 2.37 2.10
CA PRO A 85 27.68 0.96 2.37
C PRO A 85 26.40 0.15 2.64
N GLY A 86 26.29 -1.00 1.97
CA GLY A 86 25.17 -1.92 2.15
C GLY A 86 23.94 -1.61 1.30
N VAL A 87 23.90 -0.48 0.61
CA VAL A 87 22.88 -0.20 -0.40
C VAL A 87 23.13 -1.08 -1.61
N VAL A 88 22.07 -1.70 -2.11
CA VAL A 88 22.10 -2.59 -3.27
C VAL A 88 21.53 -1.87 -4.48
N ASP A 89 20.40 -1.17 -4.30
CA ASP A 89 19.78 -0.42 -5.39
C ASP A 89 18.82 0.67 -4.85
N VAL A 90 18.41 1.54 -5.77
CA VAL A 90 17.33 2.51 -5.59
C VAL A 90 16.37 2.32 -6.75
N VAL A 91 15.12 2.01 -6.44
CA VAL A 91 14.06 1.76 -7.42
C VAL A 91 13.12 2.95 -7.45
N LEU A 92 12.90 3.50 -8.63
CA LEU A 92 12.06 4.66 -8.92
C LEU A 92 10.87 4.26 -9.81
N ALA A 93 10.01 5.20 -10.14
CA ALA A 93 8.82 4.93 -10.96
C ALA A 93 9.17 4.36 -12.36
N GLU A 94 10.25 4.83 -12.95
CA GLU A 94 10.76 4.38 -14.26
C GLU A 94 11.27 2.93 -14.28
N ASP A 95 11.59 2.38 -13.11
CA ASP A 95 12.08 1.01 -12.97
C ASP A 95 10.95 -0.01 -12.83
N ILE A 96 9.69 0.44 -12.70
CA ILE A 96 8.53 -0.45 -12.55
C ILE A 96 8.19 -1.07 -13.91
N PRO A 97 8.25 -2.41 -14.03
CA PRO A 97 7.83 -3.07 -15.27
C PRO A 97 6.32 -3.05 -15.41
N GLY A 98 5.80 -2.49 -16.51
CA GLY A 98 4.38 -2.45 -16.83
C GLY A 98 3.70 -1.14 -16.47
N ASP A 99 2.42 -1.18 -16.09
CA ASP A 99 1.65 0.00 -15.73
C ASP A 99 2.02 0.46 -14.31
N PRO A 100 2.51 1.69 -14.13
CA PRO A 100 2.85 2.22 -12.81
C PRO A 100 1.61 2.62 -11.98
N MET A 101 0.40 2.53 -12.54
CA MET A 101 -0.84 2.90 -11.86
C MET A 101 -1.52 1.70 -11.22
N LEU A 102 -1.92 1.85 -9.96
CA LEU A 102 -2.75 0.86 -9.27
C LEU A 102 -4.21 1.04 -9.69
N ALA A 103 -4.75 0.05 -10.39
CA ALA A 103 -6.10 0.08 -10.93
C ALA A 103 -7.15 -0.47 -9.94
N ALA A 104 -7.04 -0.14 -8.64
CA ALA A 104 -7.94 -0.70 -7.64
C ALA A 104 -9.40 -0.28 -7.87
N PHE A 105 -9.67 0.99 -8.19
CA PHE A 105 -11.01 1.53 -8.45
C PHE A 105 -11.03 2.51 -9.64
N ALA A 106 -10.20 3.55 -9.63
CA ALA A 106 -10.23 4.62 -10.61
C ALA A 106 -8.95 4.74 -11.46
N GLY A 107 -7.91 3.96 -11.14
CA GLY A 107 -6.62 4.03 -11.84
C GLY A 107 -5.89 5.36 -11.66
N ASP A 108 -6.11 6.02 -10.54
CA ASP A 108 -5.56 7.34 -10.18
C ASP A 108 -4.47 7.27 -9.11
N GLU A 109 -4.08 6.07 -8.67
CA GLU A 109 -3.12 5.85 -7.59
C GLU A 109 -1.82 5.26 -8.16
N PRO A 110 -0.75 6.07 -8.32
CA PRO A 110 0.54 5.55 -8.79
C PRO A 110 1.25 4.77 -7.69
N VAL A 111 1.97 3.71 -8.06
CA VAL A 111 2.84 2.93 -7.14
C VAL A 111 3.89 3.84 -6.51
N PHE A 112 4.55 4.67 -7.32
CA PHE A 112 5.42 5.76 -6.90
C PHE A 112 4.97 7.05 -7.59
N ALA A 113 5.18 8.20 -6.94
CA ALA A 113 4.89 9.49 -7.56
C ALA A 113 5.63 9.61 -8.92
N LEU A 114 4.88 9.97 -9.97
CA LEU A 114 5.41 10.16 -11.32
C LEU A 114 5.88 11.61 -11.52
N ASP A 115 4.97 12.47 -11.94
CA ASP A 115 5.26 13.87 -12.28
C ASP A 115 4.91 14.85 -11.17
N THR A 116 4.09 14.43 -10.22
CA THR A 116 3.53 15.29 -9.19
C THR A 116 3.48 14.57 -7.85
N VAL A 117 3.84 15.28 -6.79
CA VAL A 117 3.58 14.86 -5.41
C VAL A 117 2.32 15.56 -4.91
N GLN A 118 1.43 14.81 -4.28
CA GLN A 118 0.07 15.25 -3.91
C GLN A 118 -0.14 15.33 -2.40
N PHE A 119 0.78 14.77 -1.61
CA PHE A 119 0.73 14.85 -0.14
C PHE A 119 2.11 14.62 0.47
N VAL A 120 2.29 15.12 1.70
CA VAL A 120 3.48 14.84 2.50
C VAL A 120 3.54 13.36 2.83
N GLY A 121 4.68 12.73 2.56
CA GLY A 121 4.86 11.29 2.78
C GLY A 121 4.47 10.43 1.58
N GLN A 122 4.08 11.00 0.44
CA GLN A 122 3.89 10.22 -0.78
C GLN A 122 5.21 9.55 -1.19
N VAL A 123 5.13 8.27 -1.53
CA VAL A 123 6.30 7.49 -1.92
C VAL A 123 6.73 7.85 -3.33
N VAL A 124 8.01 8.21 -3.49
CA VAL A 124 8.63 8.55 -4.77
C VAL A 124 9.47 7.40 -5.32
N GLY A 125 9.89 6.50 -4.44
CA GLY A 125 10.70 5.34 -4.76
C GLY A 125 11.12 4.62 -3.49
N VAL A 126 11.98 3.61 -3.61
CA VAL A 126 12.50 2.86 -2.48
C VAL A 126 14.00 2.64 -2.59
N VAL A 127 14.67 2.61 -1.45
CA VAL A 127 16.07 2.19 -1.34
C VAL A 127 16.12 0.76 -0.85
N LEU A 128 16.85 -0.10 -1.54
CA LEU A 128 17.10 -1.50 -1.19
C LEU A 128 18.48 -1.63 -0.55
N ALA A 129 18.54 -2.20 0.65
CA ALA A 129 19.80 -2.40 1.36
C ALA A 129 19.84 -3.72 2.13
N LYS A 130 21.02 -4.10 2.61
CA LYS A 130 21.25 -5.35 3.35
C LYS A 130 20.67 -5.36 4.76
N THR A 131 20.37 -4.17 5.32
CA THR A 131 19.71 -4.03 6.63
C THR A 131 18.70 -2.90 6.61
N VAL A 132 17.70 -2.99 7.50
CA VAL A 132 16.67 -1.94 7.69
C VAL A 132 17.30 -0.57 7.96
N MET A 133 18.32 -0.53 8.81
CA MET A 133 18.99 0.74 9.17
C MET A 133 19.72 1.36 7.99
N GLN A 134 20.43 0.55 7.18
CA GLN A 134 21.09 1.01 5.97
C GLN A 134 20.08 1.57 4.96
N ALA A 135 18.98 0.85 4.73
CA ALA A 135 17.93 1.30 3.82
C ALA A 135 17.33 2.65 4.28
N ARG A 136 16.95 2.77 5.55
CA ARG A 136 16.39 4.00 6.12
C ARG A 136 17.37 5.18 6.11
N HIS A 137 18.64 4.96 6.41
CA HIS A 137 19.64 6.02 6.37
C HIS A 137 19.89 6.48 4.94
N ALA A 138 19.96 5.55 3.99
CA ALA A 138 20.17 5.88 2.61
C ALA A 138 18.96 6.58 1.98
N ALA A 139 17.74 6.19 2.31
CA ALA A 139 16.53 6.86 1.83
C ALA A 139 16.50 8.36 2.20
N ARG A 140 17.03 8.72 3.38
CA ARG A 140 17.15 10.13 3.81
C ARG A 140 18.24 10.92 3.07
N LYS A 141 19.11 10.27 2.30
CA LYS A 141 20.17 10.92 1.50
C LYS A 141 19.72 11.19 0.07
N VAL A 142 18.61 10.62 -0.35
CA VAL A 142 18.01 10.92 -1.66
C VAL A 142 17.48 12.36 -1.64
N GLN A 143 17.81 13.12 -2.67
CA GLN A 143 17.34 14.49 -2.83
C GLN A 143 16.23 14.55 -3.88
N LEU A 144 15.09 15.09 -3.50
CA LEU A 144 13.97 15.32 -4.39
C LEU A 144 13.99 16.76 -4.87
N LYS A 145 14.02 16.97 -6.18
CA LYS A 145 13.86 18.27 -6.79
C LYS A 145 12.37 18.49 -7.06
N ILE A 146 11.73 19.27 -6.17
CA ILE A 146 10.30 19.54 -6.25
C ILE A 146 10.09 21.03 -6.44
N GLU A 147 9.30 21.41 -7.45
CA GLU A 147 8.74 22.76 -7.62
C GLU A 147 7.43 22.82 -6.84
N PRO A 148 7.36 23.60 -5.74
CA PRO A 148 6.15 23.67 -4.93
C PRO A 148 4.96 24.24 -5.71
N LEU A 149 3.79 23.63 -5.53
CA LEU A 149 2.51 24.12 -6.02
C LEU A 149 1.60 24.48 -4.85
N PRO A 150 0.58 25.33 -5.07
CA PRO A 150 -0.40 25.63 -4.04
C PRO A 150 -1.05 24.34 -3.52
N ALA A 151 -0.95 24.13 -2.21
CA ALA A 151 -1.56 23.00 -1.55
C ALA A 151 -2.97 23.38 -1.07
N ILE A 152 -3.95 22.51 -1.31
CA ILE A 152 -5.32 22.63 -0.81
C ILE A 152 -5.46 21.68 0.36
N LEU A 153 -5.61 22.23 1.57
CA LEU A 153 -5.52 21.47 2.82
C LEU A 153 -6.85 21.39 3.57
N SER A 154 -7.92 21.98 3.03
CA SER A 154 -9.25 21.93 3.63
C SER A 154 -10.34 21.67 2.60
N VAL A 155 -11.44 21.05 3.06
CA VAL A 155 -12.62 20.79 2.24
C VAL A 155 -13.20 22.11 1.66
N GLN A 156 -13.20 23.17 2.45
CA GLN A 156 -13.73 24.49 2.03
C GLN A 156 -12.89 25.09 0.90
N GLU A 157 -11.56 24.94 0.97
CA GLU A 157 -10.67 25.39 -0.10
C GLU A 157 -10.84 24.55 -1.36
N SER A 158 -10.99 23.22 -1.22
CA SER A 158 -11.26 22.31 -2.32
C SER A 158 -12.54 22.68 -3.07
N ILE A 159 -13.61 22.95 -2.33
CA ILE A 159 -14.91 23.38 -2.92
C ILE A 159 -14.76 24.72 -3.65
N ARG A 160 -14.09 25.72 -3.05
CA ARG A 160 -13.87 27.03 -3.66
C ARG A 160 -13.02 26.93 -4.93
N ALA A 161 -11.98 26.11 -4.90
CA ALA A 161 -11.07 25.90 -6.03
C ALA A 161 -11.63 24.94 -7.07
N GLN A 162 -12.77 24.30 -6.84
CA GLN A 162 -13.34 23.23 -7.67
C GLN A 162 -12.32 22.12 -7.96
N SER A 163 -11.48 21.83 -6.96
CA SER A 163 -10.43 20.82 -7.02
C SER A 163 -10.89 19.57 -6.27
N PHE A 164 -11.33 18.56 -7.01
CA PHE A 164 -11.84 17.31 -6.48
C PHE A 164 -10.95 16.15 -6.93
N VAL A 165 -10.78 15.15 -6.06
CA VAL A 165 -10.01 13.93 -6.38
C VAL A 165 -10.69 13.14 -7.50
N LEU A 166 -12.02 13.02 -7.42
CA LEU A 166 -12.85 12.34 -8.42
C LEU A 166 -13.99 13.25 -8.86
N PRO A 167 -14.52 13.09 -10.10
CA PRO A 167 -15.71 13.81 -10.51
C PRO A 167 -16.90 13.44 -9.60
N PRO A 168 -17.83 14.40 -9.37
CA PRO A 168 -19.01 14.12 -8.56
C PRO A 168 -19.85 12.98 -9.13
N VAL A 169 -20.18 12.01 -8.30
CA VAL A 169 -21.09 10.91 -8.65
C VAL A 169 -22.52 11.31 -8.26
N ASN A 170 -23.38 11.41 -9.25
CA ASN A 170 -24.81 11.68 -9.03
C ASN A 170 -25.62 10.40 -9.24
N VAL A 171 -26.26 9.91 -8.19
CA VAL A 171 -27.21 8.81 -8.26
C VAL A 171 -28.60 9.38 -8.05
N ARG A 172 -29.46 9.30 -9.08
CA ARG A 172 -30.83 9.83 -9.04
C ARG A 172 -31.82 8.74 -9.45
N ARG A 173 -32.96 8.73 -8.76
CA ARG A 173 -34.13 7.92 -9.11
C ARG A 173 -35.38 8.80 -9.04
N GLY A 174 -36.09 8.97 -10.16
CA GLY A 174 -37.19 9.91 -10.27
C GLY A 174 -36.76 11.37 -10.20
N ASP A 175 -37.69 12.26 -9.87
CA ASP A 175 -37.42 13.69 -9.66
C ASP A 175 -37.25 13.99 -8.16
N ALA A 176 -36.01 13.79 -7.68
CA ALA A 176 -35.68 13.99 -6.28
C ALA A 176 -35.83 15.47 -5.85
N ASP A 177 -35.49 16.41 -6.76
CA ASP A 177 -35.53 17.84 -6.46
C ASP A 177 -36.99 18.34 -6.28
N ALA A 178 -37.92 17.89 -7.14
CA ALA A 178 -39.33 18.18 -6.99
C ALA A 178 -39.92 17.53 -5.73
N ALA A 179 -39.56 16.28 -5.45
CA ALA A 179 -40.01 15.57 -4.28
C ALA A 179 -39.53 16.23 -2.97
N LEU A 180 -38.26 16.69 -2.92
CA LEU A 180 -37.72 17.42 -1.74
C LEU A 180 -38.46 18.76 -1.53
N LYS A 181 -38.80 19.49 -2.60
CA LYS A 181 -39.55 20.76 -2.49
C LYS A 181 -40.99 20.59 -2.05
N SER A 182 -41.59 19.45 -2.36
CA SER A 182 -43.01 19.15 -2.02
C SER A 182 -43.16 18.30 -0.74
N ALA A 183 -42.06 17.87 -0.17
CA ALA A 183 -42.09 17.07 1.06
C ALA A 183 -42.66 17.91 2.23
N PRO A 184 -43.58 17.35 3.06
CA PRO A 184 -44.21 18.07 4.16
C PRO A 184 -43.28 18.33 5.35
N HIS A 185 -42.09 17.72 5.38
CA HIS A 185 -41.08 17.84 6.45
C HIS A 185 -39.67 17.85 5.84
#